data_43f619784c1c5f4f9c9c75876176e058
#
_entry.id   43f619784c1c5f4f9c9c75876176e058
#
_cell.length_a   1.000
_cell.length_b   1.000
_cell.length_c   1.000
_cell.angle_alpha   90.00
_cell.angle_beta   90.00
_cell.angle_gamma   90.00
#
_symmetry.space_group_name_H-M   'P 1'
#
loop_
_entity.id
_entity.type
_entity.pdbx_description
1 polymer ?
#
loop_
_entity_poly.entity_id
_entity_poly.type
_entity_poly.pdbx_seq_one_letter_code
_entity_poly.pdbx_strand_id
1 'polypeptide(L)'
;TKVVIQTPKTRTSRREIPIPKQLLVILKKLHGNASNSTWFLSGNESKPTEPRCYRKSIKAYLKQATVRQVRPHALRHTFATTCLQAGCDVKTLSELLGHANANITLQRYVHSDLTRKRREMNQIFSHQVSIRGREALNLTE
;
A
#
# COMPACT_ATOMS: atom_id res chain seq x y z
N THR A 1 7.22 -9.41 -29.09
CA THR A 1 8.01 -9.30 -27.83
C THR A 1 7.72 -10.55 -27.00
N LYS A 2 8.76 -11.35 -26.70
CA LYS A 2 8.62 -12.56 -25.88
C LYS A 2 8.58 -12.15 -24.40
N VAL A 3 7.54 -12.55 -23.68
CA VAL A 3 7.47 -12.34 -22.22
C VAL A 3 8.32 -13.41 -21.55
N VAL A 4 9.33 -13.00 -20.81
CA VAL A 4 10.20 -13.88 -20.04
C VAL A 4 9.78 -13.80 -18.57
N ILE A 5 9.40 -14.93 -18.00
CA ILE A 5 9.06 -15.05 -16.58
C ILE A 5 10.34 -15.38 -15.83
N GLN A 6 10.72 -14.54 -14.89
CA GLN A 6 11.90 -14.72 -14.05
C GLN A 6 11.53 -14.58 -12.57
N THR A 7 12.34 -15.17 -11.71
CA THR A 7 12.23 -14.93 -10.27
C THR A 7 12.52 -13.46 -9.94
N PRO A 8 11.90 -12.89 -8.90
CA PRO A 8 12.18 -11.53 -8.48
C PRO A 8 13.67 -11.31 -8.24
N LYS A 9 14.22 -10.18 -8.73
CA LYS A 9 15.65 -9.84 -8.61
C LYS A 9 16.14 -9.66 -7.18
N THR A 10 15.25 -9.29 -6.25
CA THR A 10 15.61 -9.05 -4.85
C THR A 10 14.73 -9.87 -3.92
N ARG A 11 15.28 -10.28 -2.77
CA ARG A 11 14.55 -11.02 -1.73
C ARG A 11 13.33 -10.25 -1.24
N THR A 12 13.42 -8.93 -1.11
CA THR A 12 12.34 -8.04 -0.66
C THR A 12 11.19 -7.90 -1.66
N SER A 13 11.42 -8.26 -2.93
CA SER A 13 10.36 -8.28 -3.93
C SER A 13 9.37 -9.44 -3.72
N ARG A 14 9.80 -10.50 -3.01
CA ARG A 14 8.95 -11.62 -2.61
C ARG A 14 8.44 -11.35 -1.19
N ARG A 15 7.19 -10.94 -1.08
CA ARG A 15 6.57 -10.54 0.19
C ARG A 15 5.11 -10.94 0.26
N GLU A 16 4.62 -11.08 1.46
CA GLU A 16 3.20 -11.22 1.75
C GLU A 16 2.56 -9.84 1.93
N ILE A 17 1.38 -9.66 1.38
CA ILE A 17 0.59 -8.43 1.52
C ILE A 17 -0.75 -8.82 2.12
N PRO A 18 -1.07 -8.35 3.35
CA PRO A 18 -2.37 -8.60 3.96
C PRO A 18 -3.49 -8.00 3.11
N ILE A 19 -4.52 -8.79 2.85
CA ILE A 19 -5.66 -8.34 2.03
C ILE A 19 -6.78 -7.87 2.97
N PRO A 20 -7.22 -6.60 2.89
CA PRO A 20 -8.38 -6.12 3.65
C PRO A 20 -9.64 -6.92 3.35
N LYS A 21 -10.50 -7.11 4.36
CA LYS A 21 -11.72 -7.92 4.24
C LYS A 21 -12.60 -7.50 3.05
N GLN A 22 -12.77 -6.20 2.83
CA GLN A 22 -13.55 -5.66 1.72
C GLN A 22 -12.98 -6.06 0.35
N LEU A 23 -11.65 -5.98 0.21
CA LEU A 23 -10.97 -6.37 -1.02
C LEU A 23 -10.99 -7.89 -1.21
N LEU A 24 -10.88 -8.66 -0.13
CA LEU A 24 -10.92 -10.12 -0.17
C LEU A 24 -12.22 -10.64 -0.77
N VAL A 25 -13.36 -10.02 -0.44
CA VAL A 25 -14.68 -10.37 -1.01
C VAL A 25 -14.68 -10.20 -2.53
N ILE A 26 -14.15 -9.06 -3.00
CA ILE A 26 -14.06 -8.75 -4.44
C ILE A 26 -13.12 -9.74 -5.14
N LEU A 27 -11.95 -10.00 -4.56
CA LEU A 27 -10.96 -10.91 -5.15
C LEU A 27 -11.48 -12.36 -5.20
N LYS A 28 -12.16 -12.84 -4.16
CA LYS A 28 -12.80 -14.15 -4.17
C LYS A 28 -13.86 -14.25 -5.28
N LYS A 29 -14.67 -13.22 -5.45
CA LYS A 29 -15.69 -13.16 -6.51
C LYS A 29 -15.08 -13.18 -7.91
N LEU A 30 -13.95 -12.47 -8.10
CA LEU A 30 -13.21 -12.45 -9.37
C LEU A 30 -12.47 -13.75 -9.64
N HIS A 31 -11.92 -14.40 -8.60
CA HIS A 31 -11.23 -15.68 -8.75
C HIS A 31 -12.23 -16.81 -9.08
N GLY A 32 -13.45 -16.75 -8.52
CA GLY A 32 -14.49 -17.77 -8.75
C GLY A 32 -13.97 -19.18 -8.48
N ASN A 33 -14.18 -20.07 -9.44
CA ASN A 33 -13.72 -21.47 -9.41
C ASN A 33 -12.39 -21.67 -10.17
N ALA A 34 -11.61 -20.62 -10.38
CA ALA A 34 -10.33 -20.73 -11.08
C ALA A 34 -9.34 -21.60 -10.29
N SER A 35 -8.53 -22.38 -11.01
CA SER A 35 -7.47 -23.20 -10.43
C SER A 35 -6.38 -22.36 -9.76
N ASN A 36 -5.69 -22.92 -8.76
CA ASN A 36 -4.53 -22.28 -8.13
C ASN A 36 -3.36 -22.02 -9.09
N SER A 37 -3.31 -22.69 -10.25
CA SER A 37 -2.36 -22.44 -11.31
C SER A 37 -2.71 -21.26 -12.22
N THR A 38 -3.93 -20.72 -12.08
CA THR A 38 -4.43 -19.64 -12.95
C THR A 38 -3.79 -18.29 -12.56
N TRP A 39 -3.23 -17.61 -13.54
CA TRP A 39 -2.73 -16.24 -13.35
C TRP A 39 -3.88 -15.28 -13.09
N PHE A 40 -3.89 -14.68 -11.92
CA PHE A 40 -5.01 -13.87 -11.43
C PHE A 40 -5.49 -12.78 -12.40
N LEU A 41 -4.56 -12.04 -13.03
CA LEU A 41 -4.91 -10.93 -13.91
C LEU A 41 -5.31 -11.35 -15.33
N SER A 42 -4.86 -12.50 -15.81
CA SER A 42 -5.21 -12.97 -17.16
C SER A 42 -6.35 -13.98 -17.17
N GLY A 43 -6.66 -14.58 -16.00
CA GLY A 43 -7.59 -15.70 -15.95
C GLY A 43 -7.11 -16.93 -16.73
N ASN A 44 -5.82 -17.03 -17.05
CA ASN A 44 -5.26 -18.07 -17.90
C ASN A 44 -4.18 -18.86 -17.15
N GLU A 45 -4.11 -20.18 -17.36
CA GLU A 45 -3.11 -21.02 -16.69
C GLU A 45 -1.73 -20.97 -17.37
N SER A 46 -1.69 -20.77 -18.67
CA SER A 46 -0.44 -20.83 -19.45
C SER A 46 0.25 -19.49 -19.65
N LYS A 47 -0.48 -18.37 -19.59
CA LYS A 47 0.08 -17.05 -19.94
C LYS A 47 -0.31 -15.96 -18.95
N PRO A 48 0.66 -15.28 -18.32
CA PRO A 48 0.38 -14.09 -17.53
C PRO A 48 -0.03 -12.90 -18.43
N THR A 49 -0.64 -11.90 -17.85
CA THR A 49 -0.95 -10.65 -18.54
C THR A 49 0.35 -9.94 -18.93
N GLU A 50 0.51 -9.62 -20.20
CA GLU A 50 1.65 -8.82 -20.65
C GLU A 50 1.62 -7.41 -20.05
N PRO A 51 2.77 -6.85 -19.60
CA PRO A 51 2.83 -5.51 -19.02
C PRO A 51 2.31 -4.41 -19.97
N ARG A 52 2.44 -4.61 -21.28
CA ARG A 52 1.92 -3.67 -22.28
C ARG A 52 0.39 -3.70 -22.34
N CYS A 53 -0.21 -4.89 -22.32
CA CYS A 53 -1.66 -5.07 -22.31
C CYS A 53 -2.26 -4.50 -21.00
N TYR A 54 -1.65 -4.80 -19.86
CA TYR A 54 -2.04 -4.25 -18.57
C TYR A 54 -2.07 -2.70 -18.57
N ARG A 55 -1.00 -2.05 -19.07
CA ARG A 55 -0.95 -0.60 -19.18
C ARG A 55 -2.02 -0.03 -20.10
N LYS A 56 -2.31 -0.70 -21.22
CA LYS A 56 -3.37 -0.31 -22.16
C LYS A 56 -4.74 -0.40 -21.50
N SER A 57 -5.03 -1.48 -20.76
CA SER A 57 -6.30 -1.67 -20.05
C SER A 57 -6.50 -0.60 -18.97
N ILE A 58 -5.49 -0.33 -18.12
CA ILE A 58 -5.58 0.73 -17.12
C ILE A 58 -5.86 2.08 -17.76
N LYS A 59 -5.17 2.42 -18.86
CA LYS A 59 -5.41 3.67 -19.57
C LYS A 59 -6.85 3.77 -20.11
N ALA A 60 -7.40 2.67 -20.61
CA ALA A 60 -8.79 2.61 -21.09
C ALA A 60 -9.77 2.80 -19.93
N TYR A 61 -9.59 2.13 -18.81
CA TYR A 61 -10.44 2.29 -17.62
C TYR A 61 -10.42 3.71 -17.05
N LEU A 62 -9.24 4.32 -16.94
CA LEU A 62 -9.13 5.71 -16.48
C LEU A 62 -9.84 6.68 -17.43
N LYS A 63 -9.76 6.45 -18.74
CA LYS A 63 -10.48 7.24 -19.75
C LYS A 63 -12.00 7.06 -19.61
N GLN A 64 -12.47 5.83 -19.47
CA GLN A 64 -13.90 5.52 -19.31
C GLN A 64 -14.47 6.11 -18.01
N ALA A 65 -13.70 6.09 -16.94
CA ALA A 65 -14.08 6.67 -15.65
C ALA A 65 -13.95 8.21 -15.62
N THR A 66 -13.54 8.84 -16.72
CA THR A 66 -13.30 10.30 -16.80
C THR A 66 -12.32 10.81 -15.73
N VAL A 67 -11.36 9.95 -15.33
CA VAL A 67 -10.33 10.26 -14.33
C VAL A 67 -9.02 10.63 -15.02
N ARG A 68 -8.21 11.45 -14.34
CA ARG A 68 -6.89 11.85 -14.83
C ARG A 68 -6.06 10.64 -15.24
N GLN A 69 -5.48 10.70 -16.44
CA GLN A 69 -4.57 9.67 -16.94
C GLN A 69 -3.29 9.64 -16.11
N VAL A 70 -3.02 8.50 -15.46
CA VAL A 70 -1.81 8.27 -14.66
C VAL A 70 -1.12 6.98 -15.09
N ARG A 71 0.19 6.91 -14.85
CA ARG A 71 0.94 5.66 -15.05
C ARG A 71 0.64 4.70 -13.90
N PRO A 72 0.67 3.36 -14.10
CA PRO A 72 0.43 2.39 -13.02
C PRO A 72 1.29 2.61 -11.78
N HIS A 73 2.53 3.08 -11.96
CA HIS A 73 3.41 3.40 -10.83
C HIS A 73 2.91 4.56 -9.96
N ALA A 74 2.15 5.50 -10.53
CA ALA A 74 1.53 6.57 -9.76
C ALA A 74 0.47 6.05 -8.76
N LEU A 75 -0.21 4.95 -9.07
CA LEU A 75 -1.14 4.30 -8.14
C LEU A 75 -0.41 3.81 -6.88
N ARG A 76 0.81 3.30 -7.04
CA ARG A 76 1.68 2.93 -5.92
C ARG A 76 2.08 4.15 -5.07
N HIS A 77 2.34 5.31 -5.70
CA HIS A 77 2.60 6.54 -4.98
C HIS A 77 1.38 7.01 -4.19
N THR A 78 0.20 6.98 -4.82
CA THR A 78 -1.06 7.31 -4.15
C THR A 78 -1.30 6.41 -2.94
N PHE A 79 -1.17 5.09 -3.10
CA PHE A 79 -1.27 4.13 -2.01
C PHE A 79 -0.32 4.48 -0.86
N ALA A 80 0.97 4.70 -1.16
CA ALA A 80 1.96 5.02 -0.14
C ALA A 80 1.63 6.31 0.62
N THR A 81 1.23 7.35 -0.09
CA THR A 81 0.85 8.63 0.52
C THR A 81 -0.40 8.49 1.39
N THR A 82 -1.41 7.77 0.91
CA THR A 82 -2.64 7.50 1.67
C THR A 82 -2.36 6.71 2.94
N CYS A 83 -1.50 5.68 2.88
CA CYS A 83 -1.10 4.91 4.07
C CYS A 83 -0.42 5.80 5.12
N LEU A 84 0.50 6.67 4.71
CA LEU A 84 1.19 7.59 5.63
C LEU A 84 0.24 8.63 6.22
N GLN A 85 -0.71 9.13 5.44
CA GLN A 85 -1.76 10.04 5.93
C GLN A 85 -2.70 9.37 6.94
N ALA A 86 -2.95 8.07 6.76
CA ALA A 86 -3.72 7.25 7.68
C ALA A 86 -2.93 6.81 8.93
N GLY A 87 -1.67 7.22 9.08
CA GLY A 87 -0.85 6.92 10.25
C GLY A 87 -0.05 5.61 10.16
N CYS A 88 0.02 4.98 8.99
CA CYS A 88 0.89 3.80 8.80
C CYS A 88 2.35 4.19 9.04
N ASP A 89 3.06 3.40 9.84
CA ASP A 89 4.48 3.63 10.08
C ASP A 89 5.32 3.33 8.82
N VAL A 90 6.46 4.01 8.74
CA VAL A 90 7.32 3.98 7.54
C VAL A 90 7.94 2.61 7.29
N LYS A 91 8.24 1.84 8.35
CA LYS A 91 8.82 0.50 8.24
C LYS A 91 7.81 -0.46 7.63
N THR A 92 6.59 -0.52 8.20
CA THR A 92 5.48 -1.33 7.66
C THR A 92 5.17 -0.96 6.22
N LEU A 93 5.09 0.33 5.91
CA LEU A 93 4.87 0.77 4.53
C LEU A 93 6.00 0.34 3.59
N SER A 94 7.26 0.42 4.03
CA SER A 94 8.42 -0.02 3.25
C SER A 94 8.34 -1.52 2.93
N GLU A 95 7.96 -2.34 3.90
CA GLU A 95 7.76 -3.78 3.74
C GLU A 95 6.62 -4.07 2.76
N LEU A 96 5.46 -3.43 2.91
CA LEU A 96 4.33 -3.54 1.98
C LEU A 96 4.71 -3.15 0.55
N LEU A 97 5.52 -2.12 0.39
CA LEU A 97 6.03 -1.68 -0.90
C LEU A 97 7.14 -2.58 -1.45
N GLY A 98 7.80 -3.38 -0.61
CA GLY A 98 8.95 -4.22 -0.98
C GLY A 98 10.20 -3.39 -1.29
N HIS A 99 10.40 -2.29 -0.59
CA HIS A 99 11.65 -1.55 -0.65
C HIS A 99 12.74 -2.29 0.13
N ALA A 100 13.95 -2.36 -0.41
CA ALA A 100 15.08 -2.99 0.26
C ALA A 100 15.52 -2.26 1.53
N ASN A 101 15.22 -0.95 1.63
CA ASN A 101 15.56 -0.09 2.75
C ASN A 101 14.42 0.91 3.00
N ALA A 102 14.05 1.09 4.27
CA ALA A 102 13.04 2.05 4.71
C ALA A 102 13.40 3.51 4.34
N ASN A 103 14.69 3.82 4.21
CA ASN A 103 15.15 5.14 3.78
C ASN A 103 14.60 5.54 2.39
N ILE A 104 14.38 4.57 1.51
CA ILE A 104 13.75 4.82 0.20
C ILE A 104 12.32 5.37 0.38
N THR A 105 11.59 4.82 1.34
CA THR A 105 10.23 5.28 1.68
C THR A 105 10.27 6.64 2.36
N LEU A 106 11.19 6.85 3.31
CA LEU A 106 11.39 8.13 3.99
C LEU A 106 11.69 9.25 3.00
N GLN A 107 12.70 9.09 2.17
CA GLN A 107 13.11 10.12 1.20
C GLN A 107 12.03 10.44 0.17
N ARG A 108 11.24 9.46 -0.22
CA ARG A 108 10.27 9.61 -1.31
C ARG A 108 8.91 10.10 -0.87
N TYR A 109 8.47 9.75 0.35
CA TYR A 109 7.09 9.97 0.79
C TYR A 109 6.96 10.78 2.08
N VAL A 110 8.00 10.88 2.89
CA VAL A 110 7.94 11.61 4.16
C VAL A 110 8.50 13.01 3.98
N HIS A 111 7.60 13.94 3.68
CA HIS A 111 7.89 15.37 3.74
C HIS A 111 7.27 15.93 5.02
N SER A 112 8.09 16.17 6.05
CA SER A 112 7.62 16.75 7.30
C SER A 112 7.47 18.26 7.14
N ASP A 113 6.24 18.76 7.12
CA ASP A 113 5.95 20.18 7.27
C ASP A 113 5.73 20.56 8.75
N LEU A 114 5.74 21.86 9.04
CA LEU A 114 5.53 22.38 10.39
C LEU A 114 4.15 22.04 10.95
N THR A 115 3.14 21.92 10.11
CA THR A 115 1.76 21.61 10.50
C THR A 115 1.67 20.17 11.02
N ARG A 116 2.33 19.24 10.33
CA ARG A 116 2.41 17.85 10.79
C ARG A 116 3.20 17.73 12.08
N LYS A 117 4.37 18.38 12.20
CA LYS A 117 5.16 18.40 13.45
C LYS A 117 4.34 18.94 14.63
N ARG A 118 3.60 20.03 14.44
CA ARG A 118 2.75 20.62 15.46
C ARG A 118 1.63 19.67 15.90
N ARG A 119 0.99 18.98 14.94
CA ARG A 119 -0.06 18.00 15.26
C ARG A 119 0.48 16.81 16.04
N GLU A 120 1.61 16.23 15.63
CA GLU A 120 2.27 15.13 16.35
C GLU A 120 2.66 15.53 17.77
N MET A 121 3.24 16.73 17.95
CA MET A 121 3.56 17.26 19.29
C MET A 121 2.33 17.41 20.16
N ASN A 122 1.24 17.95 19.63
CA ASN A 122 -0.02 18.09 20.38
C ASN A 122 -0.58 16.74 20.81
N GLN A 123 -0.53 15.72 19.95
CA GLN A 123 -0.98 14.37 20.29
C GLN A 123 -0.15 13.75 21.43
N ILE A 124 1.17 13.88 21.38
CA ILE A 124 2.09 13.37 22.41
C ILE A 124 1.76 14.03 23.77
N PHE A 125 1.64 15.35 23.80
CA PHE A 125 1.36 16.07 25.04
C PHE A 125 -0.04 15.78 25.59
N SER A 126 -1.05 15.67 24.73
CA SER A 126 -2.41 15.31 25.15
C SER A 126 -2.46 13.93 25.78
N HIS A 127 -1.71 12.98 25.22
CA HIS A 127 -1.64 11.61 25.74
C HIS A 127 -0.94 11.56 27.11
N GLN A 128 0.17 12.29 27.29
CA GLN A 128 0.90 12.38 28.56
C GLN A 128 0.06 13.02 29.67
N VAL A 129 -0.68 14.08 29.38
CA VAL A 129 -1.58 14.76 30.33
C VAL A 129 -2.69 13.79 30.79
N SER A 130 -3.26 13.02 29.85
CA SER A 130 -4.28 12.01 30.17
C SER A 130 -3.77 10.88 31.07
N ILE A 131 -2.52 10.44 30.91
CA ILE A 131 -1.90 9.39 31.75
C ILE A 131 -1.68 9.95 33.16
N ARG A 132 -1.05 11.11 33.30
CA ARG A 132 -0.79 11.74 34.60
C ARG A 132 -2.07 12.06 35.37
N GLY A 133 -3.12 12.48 34.69
CA GLY A 133 -4.44 12.73 35.32
C GLY A 133 -5.07 11.45 35.92
N ARG A 134 -4.88 10.29 35.26
CA ARG A 134 -5.36 9.00 35.79
C ARG A 134 -4.51 8.47 36.95
N GLU A 135 -3.20 8.65 36.92
CA GLU A 135 -2.30 8.27 38.03
C GLU A 135 -2.57 9.12 39.27
N ALA A 136 -2.84 10.42 39.13
CA ALA A 136 -3.19 11.29 40.23
C ALA A 136 -4.53 10.93 40.91
N LEU A 137 -5.50 10.42 40.15
CA LEU A 137 -6.80 9.96 40.69
C LEU A 137 -6.66 8.61 41.44
N ASN A 138 -5.72 7.75 41.07
CA ASN A 138 -5.51 6.48 41.74
C ASN A 138 -4.62 6.56 42.99
N LEU A 139 -4.03 7.71 43.28
CA LEU A 139 -3.22 7.94 44.49
C LEU A 139 -4.05 8.59 45.65
N THR A 140 -5.35 8.80 45.43
CA THR A 140 -6.27 9.40 46.42
C THR A 140 -7.29 8.42 47.00
N GLU A 141 -7.13 7.12 46.74
CA GLU A 141 -7.80 6.02 47.44
C GLU A 141 -6.80 5.29 48.37
#